data_bbf0beb3d3a97f9ced2e1cc5ab6c0fbf
#
_entry.id   bbf0beb3d3a97f9ced2e1cc5ab6c0fbf
#
_cell.length_a   1.000
_cell.length_b   1.000
_cell.length_c   1.000
_cell.angle_alpha   90.00
_cell.angle_beta   90.00
_cell.angle_gamma   90.00
#
_symmetry.space_group_name_H-M   'P 1'
#
loop_
_entity.id
_entity.type
_entity.pdbx_description
1 polymer ?
#
loop_
_entity_poly.entity_id
_entity_poly.type
_entity_poly.pdbx_seq_one_letter_code
_entity_poly.pdbx_strand_id
1 'polypeptide(L)'
;RMSRGLGDVYKRQTLGRKMRQAQKEGRLHREQPFVMGYPARDLFDERGEDETVLVQGIIDGYYETDDGIVLMDYKTDSLKPGDEKVLISRYRRQMELYRDALEKMTGKKVVKCLLYSFSLSETIEC
;
A
#
# COMPACT_ATOMS: atom_id res chain seq x y z
N ARG A 1 -27.43 4.76 1.09
CA ARG A 1 -26.91 4.80 -0.19
C ARG A 1 -26.27 6.12 -0.50
N MET A 2 -27.00 7.20 -0.35
CA MET A 2 -26.42 8.52 -0.45
C MET A 2 -25.24 8.67 0.50
N SER A 3 -25.38 8.14 1.71
CA SER A 3 -24.33 8.26 2.70
C SER A 3 -23.07 7.55 2.25
N ARG A 4 -23.18 6.43 1.53
CA ARG A 4 -22.00 5.75 1.02
C ARG A 4 -21.26 6.61 -0.01
N GLY A 5 -22.00 7.15 -0.98
CA GLY A 5 -21.39 8.00 -1.99
C GLY A 5 -20.74 9.24 -1.41
N LEU A 6 -21.39 9.86 -0.45
CA LEU A 6 -20.84 11.03 0.22
C LEU A 6 -19.61 10.66 1.05
N GLY A 7 -19.66 9.52 1.72
CA GLY A 7 -18.53 9.05 2.50
C GLY A 7 -17.32 8.77 1.64
N ASP A 8 -17.53 8.17 0.47
CA ASP A 8 -16.44 7.85 -0.44
C ASP A 8 -15.79 9.12 -0.98
N VAL A 9 -16.59 10.11 -1.36
CA VAL A 9 -16.08 11.40 -1.85
C VAL A 9 -15.28 12.09 -0.75
N TYR A 10 -15.80 12.09 0.46
CA TYR A 10 -15.13 12.70 1.59
C TYR A 10 -13.79 12.03 1.86
N LYS A 11 -13.75 10.69 1.84
CA LYS A 11 -12.51 9.94 2.09
C LYS A 11 -11.46 10.25 1.02
N ARG A 12 -11.86 10.33 -0.24
CA ARG A 12 -10.93 10.67 -1.31
C ARG A 12 -10.36 12.07 -1.13
N GLN A 13 -11.23 13.03 -0.80
CA GLN A 13 -10.80 14.41 -0.60
C GLN A 13 -9.86 14.52 0.60
N THR A 14 -10.15 13.75 1.66
CA THR A 14 -9.30 13.76 2.85
C THR A 14 -7.93 13.19 2.55
N LEU A 15 -7.87 12.07 1.84
CA LEU A 15 -6.58 11.47 1.47
C LEU A 15 -5.81 12.42 0.55
N GLY A 16 -6.47 12.97 -0.46
CA GLY A 16 -5.83 13.91 -1.38
C GLY A 16 -5.28 15.13 -0.67
N ARG A 17 -6.00 15.63 0.31
CA ARG A 17 -5.56 16.78 1.10
C ARG A 17 -4.34 16.44 1.93
N LYS A 18 -4.35 15.27 2.57
CA LYS A 18 -3.21 14.80 3.36
C LYS A 18 -1.98 14.60 2.49
N MET A 19 -2.17 14.06 1.29
CA MET A 19 -1.07 13.87 0.35
C MET A 19 -0.48 15.20 -0.10
N ARG A 20 -1.32 16.16 -0.42
CA ARG A 20 -0.84 17.49 -0.83
C ARG A 20 -0.08 18.18 0.29
N GLN A 21 -0.56 18.05 1.52
CA GLN A 21 0.13 18.63 2.65
C GLN A 21 1.48 17.94 2.86
N ALA A 22 1.49 16.62 2.77
CA ALA A 22 2.74 15.86 2.89
C ALA A 22 3.73 16.26 1.79
N GLN A 23 3.23 16.49 0.58
CA GLN A 23 4.10 16.91 -0.52
C GLN A 23 4.72 18.27 -0.24
N LYS A 24 3.93 19.21 0.24
CA LYS A 24 4.45 20.54 0.59
C LYS A 24 5.53 20.47 1.65
N GLU A 25 5.39 19.53 2.56
CA GLU A 25 6.32 19.38 3.68
C GLU A 25 7.46 18.42 3.38
N GLY A 26 7.54 17.91 2.16
CA GLY A 26 8.61 16.99 1.79
C GLY A 26 8.47 15.61 2.38
N ARG A 27 7.26 15.21 2.80
CA ARG A 27 7.01 13.92 3.43
C ARG A 27 6.39 12.89 2.50
N LEU A 28 6.01 13.29 1.29
CA LEU A 28 5.39 12.39 0.31
C LEU A 28 6.45 11.84 -0.63
N HIS A 29 6.47 10.54 -0.80
CA HIS A 29 7.40 9.84 -1.68
C HIS A 29 6.58 9.05 -2.70
N ARG A 30 6.90 9.22 -3.98
CA ARG A 30 6.21 8.52 -5.06
C ARG A 30 7.18 7.65 -5.83
N GLU A 31 6.64 6.56 -6.37
CA GLU A 31 7.40 5.67 -7.23
C GLU A 31 8.72 5.27 -6.60
N GLN A 32 8.63 4.73 -5.38
CA GLN A 32 9.81 4.34 -4.61
C GLN A 32 10.23 2.93 -5.00
N PRO A 33 11.37 2.77 -5.70
CA PRO A 33 11.86 1.44 -6.03
C PRO A 33 12.49 0.79 -4.80
N PHE A 34 12.44 -0.53 -4.78
CA PHE A 34 13.11 -1.27 -3.73
C PHE A 34 13.65 -2.59 -4.27
N VAL A 35 14.70 -3.09 -3.63
CA VAL A 35 15.24 -4.43 -3.83
C VAL A 35 15.54 -4.99 -2.46
N MET A 36 14.96 -6.14 -2.14
CA MET A 36 15.13 -6.78 -0.84
C MET A 36 15.48 -8.24 -1.02
N GLY A 37 16.40 -8.74 -0.20
CA GLY A 37 16.74 -10.15 -0.19
C GLY A 37 15.94 -10.87 0.88
N TYR A 38 15.32 -11.98 0.51
CA TYR A 38 14.57 -12.81 1.45
C TYR A 38 15.07 -14.25 1.36
N PRO A 39 15.12 -14.96 2.48
CA PRO A 39 15.37 -16.40 2.40
C PRO A 39 14.24 -17.05 1.59
N ALA A 40 14.61 -18.00 0.73
CA ALA A 40 13.60 -18.66 -0.11
C ALA A 40 12.48 -19.27 0.71
N ARG A 41 12.81 -19.81 1.89
CA ARG A 41 11.81 -20.43 2.76
C ARG A 41 10.76 -19.44 3.27
N ASP A 42 11.07 -18.14 3.29
CA ASP A 42 10.10 -17.13 3.74
C ASP A 42 9.07 -16.80 2.65
N LEU A 43 9.41 -17.09 1.39
CA LEU A 43 8.53 -16.78 0.27
C LEU A 43 7.84 -18.02 -0.30
N PHE A 44 8.48 -19.18 -0.18
CA PHE A 44 7.96 -20.41 -0.74
C PHE A 44 7.92 -21.48 0.35
N ASP A 45 6.95 -22.34 0.23
CA ASP A 45 6.78 -23.40 1.22
C ASP A 45 7.88 -24.44 1.18
N GLU A 46 8.49 -24.62 -0.02
CA GLU A 46 9.43 -25.62 -0.13
C GLU A 46 10.70 -25.05 -0.02
N ARG A 47 11.51 -25.58 0.27
CA ARG A 47 12.58 -25.28 0.46
C ARG A 47 13.69 -24.93 0.15
N GLY A 48 14.32 -24.55 -0.23
CA GLY A 48 15.46 -23.93 -0.68
C GLY A 48 16.34 -23.47 0.38
N GLU A 49 16.08 -23.83 1.38
CA GLU A 49 16.87 -23.57 2.40
C GLU A 49 17.78 -22.44 2.42
N ASP A 50 18.94 -22.45 1.96
CA ASP A 50 19.94 -21.40 2.13
C ASP A 50 19.94 -20.36 1.02
N GLU A 51 19.02 -20.50 0.08
CA GLU A 51 18.99 -19.55 -1.02
C GLU A 51 18.36 -18.23 -0.64
N THR A 52 18.87 -17.15 -1.20
CA THR A 52 18.31 -15.81 -1.04
C THR A 52 17.64 -15.43 -2.34
N VAL A 53 16.38 -15.00 -2.25
CA VAL A 53 15.61 -14.53 -3.40
C VAL A 53 15.54 -13.02 -3.33
N LEU A 54 15.89 -12.37 -4.44
CA LEU A 54 15.76 -10.92 -4.53
C LEU A 54 14.35 -10.57 -4.99
N VAL A 55 13.68 -9.75 -4.21
CA VAL A 55 12.37 -9.24 -4.54
C VAL A 55 12.53 -7.76 -4.85
N GLN A 56 12.07 -7.35 -6.02
CA GLN A 56 12.16 -5.95 -6.40
C GLN A 56 10.82 -5.46 -6.89
N GLY A 57 10.60 -4.18 -6.76
CA GLY A 57 9.35 -3.57 -7.17
C GLY A 57 9.40 -2.07 -7.03
N ILE A 58 8.26 -1.44 -7.30
CA ILE A 58 8.11 0.00 -7.17
C ILE A 58 6.85 0.24 -6.35
N ILE A 59 7.02 0.92 -5.23
CA ILE A 59 5.89 1.31 -4.37
C ILE A 59 5.30 2.59 -4.95
N ASP A 60 3.99 2.59 -5.21
CA ASP A 60 3.33 3.74 -5.82
C ASP A 60 3.50 5.01 -5.01
N GLY A 61 3.33 4.92 -3.70
CA GLY A 61 3.53 6.07 -2.86
C GLY A 61 3.41 5.76 -1.39
N TYR A 62 4.01 6.63 -0.59
CA TYR A 62 3.83 6.61 0.85
C TYR A 62 4.11 8.00 1.38
N TYR A 63 3.55 8.31 2.54
CA TYR A 63 3.89 9.56 3.20
C TYR A 63 4.13 9.31 4.69
N GLU A 64 4.89 10.21 5.27
CA GLU A 64 5.31 10.09 6.66
C GLU A 64 4.43 10.94 7.55
N THR A 65 4.08 10.41 8.70
CA THR A 65 3.33 11.11 9.73
C THR A 65 4.09 11.00 11.04
N ASP A 66 3.60 11.68 12.07
CA ASP A 66 4.20 11.57 13.39
C ASP A 66 4.09 10.15 13.95
N ASP A 67 3.09 9.40 13.51
CA ASP A 67 2.86 8.03 14.00
C ASP A 67 3.60 6.98 13.19
N GLY A 68 4.04 7.31 12.00
CA GLY A 68 4.70 6.36 11.12
C GLY A 68 4.36 6.62 9.66
N ILE A 69 4.40 5.55 8.86
CA ILE A 69 4.22 5.66 7.41
C ILE A 69 2.81 5.23 7.02
N VAL A 70 2.22 5.97 6.08
CA VAL A 70 1.00 5.57 5.40
C VAL A 70 1.39 5.11 3.99
N LEU A 71 1.20 3.82 3.72
CA LEU A 71 1.53 3.20 2.45
C LEU A 71 0.29 3.23 1.55
N MET A 72 0.48 3.59 0.28
CA MET A 72 -0.61 3.68 -0.69
C MET A 72 -0.27 2.95 -1.96
N ASP A 73 -1.28 2.30 -2.54
CA ASP A 73 -1.11 1.64 -3.83
C ASP A 73 -2.39 1.83 -4.65
N TYR A 74 -2.24 2.07 -5.95
CA TYR A 74 -3.37 2.32 -6.83
C TYR A 74 -3.68 1.06 -7.62
N LYS A 75 -4.96 0.68 -7.68
CA LYS A 75 -5.39 -0.53 -8.36
C LYS A 75 -6.43 -0.22 -9.42
N THR A 76 -6.23 -0.79 -10.60
CA THR A 76 -7.11 -0.59 -11.75
C THR A 76 -8.01 -1.79 -12.01
N ASP A 77 -8.02 -2.77 -11.11
CA ASP A 77 -8.86 -3.97 -11.24
C ASP A 77 -10.31 -3.58 -11.43
N SER A 78 -11.01 -4.28 -12.32
CA SER A 78 -12.43 -4.07 -12.53
C SER A 78 -13.19 -4.76 -11.41
N LEU A 79 -13.91 -3.98 -10.62
CA LEU A 79 -14.60 -4.45 -9.43
C LEU A 79 -16.03 -3.94 -9.40
N LYS A 80 -16.90 -4.69 -8.72
CA LYS A 80 -18.27 -4.27 -8.46
C LYS A 80 -18.37 -3.81 -7.01
N PRO A 81 -19.34 -2.93 -6.70
CA PRO A 81 -19.56 -2.54 -5.31
C PRO A 81 -19.72 -3.79 -4.44
N GLY A 82 -19.03 -3.82 -3.32
CA GLY A 82 -19.02 -4.97 -2.44
C GLY A 82 -17.79 -5.86 -2.59
N ASP A 83 -16.96 -5.61 -3.60
CA ASP A 83 -15.78 -6.45 -3.86
C ASP A 83 -14.53 -5.99 -3.13
N GLU A 84 -14.68 -5.14 -2.12
CA GLU A 84 -13.52 -4.61 -1.39
C GLU A 84 -12.65 -5.71 -0.82
N LYS A 85 -13.27 -6.73 -0.24
CA LYS A 85 -12.51 -7.84 0.35
C LYS A 85 -11.78 -8.67 -0.70
N VAL A 86 -12.35 -8.73 -1.89
CA VAL A 86 -11.69 -9.42 -3.01
C VAL A 86 -10.38 -8.74 -3.33
N LEU A 87 -10.40 -7.41 -3.40
CA LEU A 87 -9.20 -6.65 -3.71
C LEU A 87 -8.14 -6.83 -2.62
N ILE A 88 -8.54 -6.74 -1.36
CA ILE A 88 -7.62 -6.92 -0.24
C ILE A 88 -6.98 -8.30 -0.31
N SER A 89 -7.78 -9.34 -0.53
CA SER A 89 -7.29 -10.70 -0.59
C SER A 89 -6.30 -10.89 -1.73
N ARG A 90 -6.62 -10.29 -2.89
CA ARG A 90 -5.79 -10.43 -4.09
C ARG A 90 -4.39 -9.85 -3.89
N TYR A 91 -4.29 -8.74 -3.17
CA TYR A 91 -3.03 -8.02 -3.04
C TYR A 91 -2.40 -8.08 -1.65
N ARG A 92 -2.92 -8.94 -0.78
CA ARG A 92 -2.40 -9.06 0.59
C ARG A 92 -0.90 -9.31 0.62
N ARG A 93 -0.44 -10.27 -0.17
CA ARG A 93 0.98 -10.65 -0.16
C ARG A 93 1.85 -9.50 -0.65
N GLN A 94 1.42 -8.84 -1.72
CA GLN A 94 2.16 -7.71 -2.26
C GLN A 94 2.29 -6.59 -1.24
N MET A 95 1.20 -6.28 -0.54
CA MET A 95 1.22 -5.17 0.42
C MET A 95 2.03 -5.54 1.65
N GLU A 96 2.05 -6.80 2.04
CA GLU A 96 2.92 -7.25 3.13
C GLU A 96 4.39 -7.07 2.77
N LEU A 97 4.76 -7.41 1.54
CA LEU A 97 6.13 -7.23 1.07
C LEU A 97 6.51 -5.75 1.01
N TYR A 98 5.60 -4.91 0.51
CA TYR A 98 5.86 -3.47 0.43
C TYR A 98 6.02 -2.87 1.82
N ARG A 99 5.17 -3.28 2.75
CA ARG A 99 5.26 -2.82 4.14
C ARG A 99 6.62 -3.18 4.74
N ASP A 100 7.02 -4.44 4.59
CA ASP A 100 8.28 -4.91 5.13
C ASP A 100 9.45 -4.15 4.52
N ALA A 101 9.42 -3.95 3.20
CA ALA A 101 10.48 -3.22 2.52
C ALA A 101 10.59 -1.79 3.04
N LEU A 102 9.46 -1.11 3.19
CA LEU A 102 9.48 0.26 3.69
C LEU A 102 10.00 0.35 5.11
N GLU A 103 9.59 -0.59 5.96
CA GLU A 103 10.04 -0.57 7.34
C GLU A 103 11.55 -0.80 7.43
N LYS A 104 12.08 -1.67 6.60
CA LYS A 104 13.51 -1.92 6.58
C LYS A 104 14.30 -0.75 5.99
N MET A 105 13.77 -0.13 4.95
CA MET A 105 14.44 0.99 4.29
C MET A 105 14.43 2.26 5.12
N THR A 106 13.33 2.52 5.82
CA THR A 106 13.16 3.79 6.51
C THR A 106 13.43 3.72 8.00
N GLY A 107 13.39 2.52 8.58
CA GLY A 107 13.47 2.35 10.02
C GLY A 107 12.20 2.80 10.74
N LYS A 108 11.12 3.10 10.00
CA LYS A 108 9.87 3.58 10.56
C LYS A 108 8.78 2.54 10.36
N LYS A 109 7.79 2.54 11.24
CA LYS A 109 6.70 1.58 11.17
C LYS A 109 5.64 2.04 10.17
N VAL A 110 5.12 1.11 9.39
CA VAL A 110 3.97 1.37 8.52
C VAL A 110 2.72 1.19 9.38
N VAL A 111 2.03 2.29 9.63
CA VAL A 111 0.87 2.30 10.52
C VAL A 111 -0.45 2.18 9.77
N LYS A 112 -0.43 2.40 8.46
CA LYS A 112 -1.65 2.29 7.66
C LYS A 112 -1.28 1.88 6.25
N CYS A 113 -2.11 1.03 5.66
CA CYS A 113 -1.94 0.55 4.29
C CYS A 113 -3.24 0.80 3.55
N LEU A 114 -3.17 1.52 2.45
CA LEU A 114 -4.35 1.92 1.69
C LEU A 114 -4.24 1.46 0.23
N LEU A 115 -5.32 0.85 -0.26
CA LEU A 115 -5.48 0.54 -1.68
C LEU A 115 -6.52 1.51 -2.24
N TYR A 116 -6.18 2.23 -3.29
CA TYR A 116 -7.16 3.06 -3.96
C TYR A 116 -7.66 2.34 -5.21
N SER A 117 -8.94 2.04 -5.26
CA SER A 117 -9.57 1.39 -6.40
C SER A 117 -10.15 2.44 -7.34
N PHE A 118 -9.63 2.52 -8.55
CA PHE A 118 -10.21 3.42 -9.55
C PHE A 118 -11.59 2.94 -9.98
N SER A 119 -11.78 1.61 -10.05
CA SER A 119 -13.06 1.04 -10.44
C SER A 119 -14.17 1.43 -9.48
N LEU A 120 -13.89 1.38 -8.19
CA LEU A 120 -14.88 1.71 -7.16
C LEU A 120 -14.82 3.16 -6.71
N SER A 121 -13.79 3.89 -7.11
CA SER A 121 -13.50 5.24 -6.62
C SER A 121 -13.45 5.27 -5.09
N GLU A 122 -12.82 4.26 -4.52
CA GLU A 122 -12.76 4.10 -3.05
C GLU A 122 -11.36 3.89 -2.58
N THR A 123 -11.08 4.41 -1.37
CA THR A 123 -9.87 4.07 -0.63
C THR A 123 -10.24 2.96 0.34
N ILE A 124 -9.50 1.86 0.26
CA ILE A 124 -9.78 0.65 1.03
C ILE A 124 -8.58 0.39 1.95
N GLU A 125 -8.84 0.33 3.24
CA GLU A 125 -7.76 0.03 4.18
C GLU A 125 -7.49 -1.47 4.19
N CYS A 126 -6.25 -1.84 4.03
CA CYS A 126 -5.87 -3.25 3.98
C CYS A 126 -5.02 -3.67 5.18
#